data_bb12db816ad89bf4408f6c178a56a8f9
#
_entry.id   bb12db816ad89bf4408f6c178a56a8f9
#
_cell.length_a   1.000
_cell.length_b   1.000
_cell.length_c   1.000
_cell.angle_alpha   90.00
_cell.angle_beta   90.00
_cell.angle_gamma   90.00
#
_symmetry.space_group_name_H-M   'P 1'
#
loop_
_entity.id
_entity.type
_entity.pdbx_description
1 polymer ?
#
loop_
_entity_poly.entity_id
_entity_poly.type
_entity_poly.pdbx_seq_one_letter_code
_entity_poly.pdbx_strand_id
1 'polypeptide(L)'
;LLLAMLIGGAIDAFNGFFVAKFKLHPFIVTLGTQLILYSCLLLYVKMGNNGGMAISGLDKSYSDFIKGSIISVPTGNGTSTPIPNYVWFAILLAAVMWFIWNKTTFGKNMFALGSNEEAARVSGVNVLMTTVLVFALAGAMYGWTGFVEGARVGSNTANTGLNYELDGIAACVIGGVSFVGGIGKIRGVVIGVLMLRLIFVGLNMASVNQDL
;
A
#
# COMPACT_ATOMS: atom_id res chain seq x y z
N LEU A 1 -14.71 -3.01 2.12
CA LEU A 1 -13.76 -2.10 1.51
C LEU A 1 -13.71 -0.75 2.22
N LEU A 2 -14.80 0.04 2.21
CA LEU A 2 -14.82 1.38 2.83
C LEU A 2 -14.41 1.35 4.30
N LEU A 3 -14.89 0.37 5.06
CA LEU A 3 -14.54 0.21 6.46
C LEU A 3 -13.03 -0.05 6.65
N ALA A 4 -12.42 -0.88 5.81
CA ALA A 4 -10.99 -1.14 5.86
C ALA A 4 -10.16 0.12 5.54
N MET A 5 -10.60 0.90 4.55
CA MET A 5 -9.97 2.19 4.22
C MET A 5 -10.11 3.20 5.35
N LEU A 6 -11.27 3.27 6.01
CA LEU A 6 -11.50 4.17 7.14
C LEU A 6 -10.64 3.80 8.35
N ILE A 7 -10.56 2.51 8.69
CA ILE A 7 -9.73 2.04 9.81
C ILE A 7 -8.26 2.33 9.51
N GLY A 8 -7.75 1.93 8.34
CA GLY A 8 -6.36 2.19 7.95
C GLY A 8 -6.06 3.69 7.92
N GLY A 9 -6.95 4.50 7.33
CA GLY A 9 -6.81 5.94 7.28
C GLY A 9 -6.82 6.60 8.66
N ALA A 10 -7.66 6.14 9.59
CA ALA A 10 -7.71 6.66 10.96
C ALA A 10 -6.43 6.34 11.75
N ILE A 11 -5.93 5.10 11.63
CA ILE A 11 -4.69 4.67 12.30
C ILE A 11 -3.51 5.50 11.80
N ASP A 12 -3.38 5.65 10.49
CA ASP A 12 -2.27 6.42 9.94
C ASP A 12 -2.47 7.95 10.10
N ALA A 13 -3.68 8.46 10.13
CA ALA A 13 -3.91 9.85 10.53
C ALA A 13 -3.38 10.12 11.94
N PHE A 14 -3.56 9.17 12.86
CA PHE A 14 -2.99 9.22 14.20
C PHE A 14 -1.45 9.26 14.17
N ASN A 15 -0.81 8.40 13.37
CA ASN A 15 0.63 8.45 13.13
C ASN A 15 1.07 9.81 12.59
N GLY A 16 0.38 10.30 11.57
CA GLY A 16 0.65 11.61 10.96
C GLY A 16 0.54 12.78 11.95
N PHE A 17 -0.42 12.72 12.87
CA PHE A 17 -0.56 13.71 13.94
C PHE A 17 0.67 13.72 14.86
N PHE A 18 1.17 12.56 15.30
CA PHE A 18 2.36 12.47 16.15
C PHE A 18 3.61 12.98 15.42
N VAL A 19 3.79 12.56 14.16
CA VAL A 19 4.90 13.02 13.33
C VAL A 19 4.89 14.54 13.18
N ALA A 20 3.74 15.12 12.82
CA ALA A 20 3.64 16.54 12.55
C ALA A 20 3.73 17.40 13.82
N LYS A 21 3.09 16.97 14.91
CA LYS A 21 3.03 17.77 16.14
C LYS A 21 4.31 17.70 16.95
N PHE A 22 4.91 16.51 17.07
CA PHE A 22 6.09 16.28 17.90
C PHE A 22 7.39 16.26 17.09
N LYS A 23 7.31 16.47 15.76
CA LYS A 23 8.45 16.43 14.83
C LYS A 23 9.26 15.13 14.95
N LEU A 24 8.56 14.02 15.20
CA LEU A 24 9.16 12.70 15.30
C LEU A 24 9.51 12.20 13.89
N HIS A 25 10.53 11.36 13.81
CA HIS A 25 10.90 10.73 12.56
C HIS A 25 9.78 9.77 12.11
N PRO A 26 9.23 9.92 10.89
CA PRO A 26 8.09 9.13 10.40
C PRO A 26 8.30 7.63 10.55
N PHE A 27 9.48 7.14 10.19
CA PHE A 27 9.84 5.73 10.23
C PHE A 27 9.72 5.11 11.63
N ILE A 28 10.12 5.85 12.68
CA ILE A 28 10.07 5.35 14.07
C ILE A 28 8.62 5.20 14.53
N VAL A 29 7.78 6.21 14.23
CA VAL A 29 6.37 6.21 14.62
C VAL A 29 5.61 5.09 13.92
N THR A 30 5.80 4.93 12.61
CA THR A 30 5.11 3.90 11.83
C THR A 30 5.56 2.49 12.19
N LEU A 31 6.85 2.25 12.41
CA LEU A 31 7.35 0.95 12.92
C LEU A 31 6.76 0.62 14.29
N GLY A 32 6.71 1.58 15.23
CA GLY A 32 6.10 1.37 16.53
C GLY A 32 4.64 0.96 16.41
N THR A 33 3.86 1.67 15.58
CA THR A 33 2.46 1.34 15.34
C THR A 33 2.29 -0.01 14.65
N GLN A 34 3.15 -0.36 13.70
CA GLN A 34 3.17 -1.66 13.04
C GLN A 34 3.34 -2.80 14.05
N LEU A 35 4.30 -2.69 14.97
CA LEU A 35 4.54 -3.69 16.02
C LEU A 35 3.35 -3.83 16.97
N ILE A 36 2.70 -2.72 17.33
CA ILE A 36 1.51 -2.73 18.18
C ILE A 36 0.36 -3.46 17.45
N LEU A 37 0.09 -3.09 16.20
CA LEU A 37 -0.98 -3.70 15.41
C LEU A 37 -0.73 -5.17 15.15
N TYR A 38 0.50 -5.56 14.84
CA TYR A 38 0.91 -6.95 14.68
C TYR A 38 0.68 -7.77 15.94
N SER A 39 1.06 -7.22 17.10
CA SER A 39 0.83 -7.87 18.40
C SER A 39 -0.67 -8.02 18.70
N CYS A 40 -1.46 -6.98 18.44
CA CYS A 40 -2.92 -7.04 18.58
C CYS A 40 -3.53 -8.11 17.67
N LEU A 41 -3.06 -8.20 16.41
CA LEU A 41 -3.52 -9.19 15.46
C LEU A 41 -3.17 -10.62 15.91
N LEU A 42 -1.96 -10.84 16.40
CA LEU A 42 -1.55 -12.12 16.97
C LEU A 42 -2.43 -12.54 18.15
N LEU A 43 -2.73 -11.61 19.06
CA LEU A 43 -3.64 -11.85 20.18
C LEU A 43 -5.05 -12.19 19.69
N TYR A 44 -5.56 -11.45 18.73
CA TYR A 44 -6.89 -11.70 18.14
C TYR A 44 -6.98 -13.10 17.53
N VAL A 45 -5.99 -13.51 16.73
CA VAL A 45 -5.96 -14.83 16.09
C VAL A 45 -5.80 -15.95 17.12
N LYS A 46 -5.01 -15.71 18.19
CA LYS A 46 -4.78 -16.69 19.27
C LYS A 46 -5.97 -16.84 20.20
N MET A 47 -6.63 -15.73 20.57
CA MET A 47 -7.80 -15.70 21.46
C MET A 47 -9.10 -16.07 20.74
N GLY A 48 -9.12 -15.96 19.42
CA GLY A 48 -10.26 -16.39 18.59
C GLY A 48 -10.43 -17.91 18.56
N ASN A 49 -11.57 -18.36 18.07
CA ASN A 49 -11.93 -19.79 17.98
C ASN A 49 -10.99 -20.60 17.05
N ASN A 50 -10.05 -19.93 16.37
CA ASN A 50 -9.17 -20.53 15.38
C ASN A 50 -7.84 -21.06 15.96
N GLY A 51 -7.59 -20.94 17.27
CA GLY A 51 -6.41 -21.51 17.94
C GLY A 51 -5.06 -21.09 17.35
N GLY A 52 -4.96 -19.92 16.73
CA GLY A 52 -3.76 -19.44 16.03
C GLY A 52 -3.65 -19.86 14.56
N MET A 53 -4.62 -20.59 14.04
CA MET A 53 -4.65 -21.00 12.62
C MET A 53 -5.06 -19.83 11.70
N ALA A 54 -4.76 -19.98 10.41
CA ALA A 54 -5.17 -19.03 9.39
C ALA A 54 -6.71 -18.87 9.36
N ILE A 55 -7.15 -17.62 9.24
CA ILE A 55 -8.56 -17.31 9.00
C ILE A 55 -8.84 -17.64 7.54
N SER A 56 -9.58 -18.73 7.31
CA SER A 56 -9.99 -19.23 6.00
C SER A 56 -11.51 -19.30 5.90
N GLY A 57 -12.02 -19.60 4.72
CA GLY A 57 -13.47 -19.69 4.51
C GLY A 57 -14.13 -18.34 4.26
N LEU A 58 -13.41 -17.44 3.60
CA LEU A 58 -13.95 -16.15 3.15
C LEU A 58 -15.17 -16.36 2.23
N ASP A 59 -16.15 -15.46 2.32
CA ASP A 59 -17.34 -15.50 1.48
C ASP A 59 -16.98 -15.60 0.00
N LYS A 60 -17.67 -16.55 -0.69
CA LYS A 60 -17.46 -16.76 -2.13
C LYS A 60 -17.69 -15.49 -2.93
N SER A 61 -18.74 -14.74 -2.60
CA SER A 61 -19.06 -13.48 -3.30
C SER A 61 -17.91 -12.47 -3.22
N TYR A 62 -17.23 -12.41 -2.08
CA TYR A 62 -16.07 -11.56 -1.89
C TYR A 62 -14.86 -12.04 -2.70
N SER A 63 -14.57 -13.34 -2.66
CA SER A 63 -13.49 -13.93 -3.44
C SER A 63 -13.72 -13.78 -4.94
N ASP A 64 -14.94 -14.04 -5.41
CA ASP A 64 -15.30 -13.98 -6.83
C ASP A 64 -15.27 -12.54 -7.35
N PHE A 65 -15.65 -11.55 -6.51
CA PHE A 65 -15.56 -10.14 -6.85
C PHE A 65 -14.12 -9.70 -7.14
N ILE A 66 -13.15 -10.20 -6.40
CA ILE A 66 -11.73 -9.82 -6.54
C ILE A 66 -10.98 -10.71 -7.55
N LYS A 67 -11.24 -12.03 -7.53
CA LYS A 67 -10.56 -13.01 -8.40
C LYS A 67 -11.26 -13.19 -9.75
N GLY A 68 -12.55 -12.84 -9.83
CA GLY A 68 -13.31 -12.92 -11.07
C GLY A 68 -12.61 -12.18 -12.20
N SER A 69 -12.92 -12.52 -13.44
CA SER A 69 -12.35 -11.88 -14.63
C SER A 69 -13.46 -11.28 -15.48
N ILE A 70 -13.32 -10.00 -15.80
CA ILE A 70 -14.21 -9.30 -16.73
C ILE A 70 -13.71 -9.49 -18.15
N ILE A 71 -12.40 -9.55 -18.36
CA ILE A 71 -11.76 -9.61 -19.67
C ILE A 71 -10.83 -10.82 -19.71
N SER A 72 -10.93 -11.61 -20.79
CA SER A 72 -10.01 -12.67 -21.14
C SER A 72 -9.22 -12.30 -22.39
N VAL A 73 -7.90 -12.43 -22.33
CA VAL A 73 -7.01 -12.19 -23.47
C VAL A 73 -6.76 -13.52 -24.18
N PRO A 74 -7.03 -13.61 -25.50
CA PRO A 74 -6.71 -14.81 -26.25
C PRO A 74 -5.19 -14.98 -26.34
N THR A 75 -4.70 -16.08 -25.79
CA THR A 75 -3.30 -16.50 -25.90
C THR A 75 -3.21 -17.42 -27.13
N GLY A 76 -2.25 -17.17 -28.03
CA GLY A 76 -2.16 -17.73 -29.38
C GLY A 76 -2.28 -19.25 -29.59
N ASN A 77 -2.57 -20.02 -28.55
CA ASN A 77 -2.78 -21.47 -28.57
C ASN A 77 -4.25 -21.90 -28.37
N GLY A 78 -5.21 -21.00 -28.67
CA GLY A 78 -6.64 -21.31 -28.50
C GLY A 78 -7.13 -21.28 -27.03
N THR A 79 -6.25 -20.97 -26.08
CA THR A 79 -6.59 -20.75 -24.67
C THR A 79 -6.73 -19.27 -24.38
N SER A 80 -7.78 -18.86 -23.65
CA SER A 80 -7.94 -17.51 -23.15
C SER A 80 -7.49 -17.42 -21.69
N THR A 81 -6.55 -16.52 -21.40
CA THR A 81 -6.14 -16.25 -20.01
C THR A 81 -7.03 -15.15 -19.44
N PRO A 82 -7.78 -15.43 -18.38
CA PRO A 82 -8.60 -14.44 -17.71
C PRO A 82 -7.72 -13.41 -16.97
N ILE A 83 -7.99 -12.12 -17.14
CA ILE A 83 -7.35 -11.06 -16.35
C ILE A 83 -8.17 -10.87 -15.07
N PRO A 84 -7.61 -11.16 -13.87
CA PRO A 84 -8.33 -11.01 -12.63
C PRO A 84 -8.71 -9.56 -12.32
N ASN A 85 -9.85 -9.35 -11.65
CA ASN A 85 -10.37 -8.03 -11.34
C ASN A 85 -9.44 -7.19 -10.48
N TYR A 86 -8.60 -7.78 -9.63
CA TYR A 86 -7.64 -7.04 -8.81
C TYR A 86 -6.63 -6.24 -9.65
N VAL A 87 -6.36 -6.61 -10.91
CA VAL A 87 -5.52 -5.83 -11.82
C VAL A 87 -6.19 -4.50 -12.17
N TRP A 88 -7.50 -4.52 -12.42
CA TRP A 88 -8.28 -3.32 -12.70
C TRP A 88 -8.37 -2.40 -11.49
N PHE A 89 -8.49 -2.99 -10.29
CA PHE A 89 -8.44 -2.22 -9.04
C PHE A 89 -7.08 -1.54 -8.83
N ALA A 90 -5.98 -2.19 -9.17
CA ALA A 90 -4.66 -1.58 -9.11
C ALA A 90 -4.50 -0.42 -10.12
N ILE A 91 -4.99 -0.61 -11.34
CA ILE A 91 -4.96 0.45 -12.37
C ILE A 91 -5.82 1.64 -11.94
N LEU A 92 -7.03 1.39 -11.44
CA LEU A 92 -7.92 2.43 -10.92
C LEU A 92 -7.25 3.22 -9.80
N LEU A 93 -6.64 2.52 -8.83
CA LEU A 93 -5.93 3.14 -7.73
C LEU A 93 -4.78 4.02 -8.22
N ALA A 94 -3.97 3.51 -9.14
CA ALA A 94 -2.87 4.27 -9.73
C ALA A 94 -3.38 5.53 -10.48
N ALA A 95 -4.50 5.43 -11.18
CA ALA A 95 -5.13 6.57 -11.87
C ALA A 95 -5.64 7.62 -10.87
N VAL A 96 -6.30 7.20 -9.79
CA VAL A 96 -6.78 8.07 -8.72
C VAL A 96 -5.60 8.79 -8.06
N MET A 97 -4.54 8.06 -7.71
CA MET A 97 -3.35 8.64 -7.10
C MET A 97 -2.64 9.59 -8.07
N TRP A 98 -2.56 9.24 -9.35
CA TRP A 98 -2.02 10.14 -10.37
C TRP A 98 -2.81 11.45 -10.45
N PHE A 99 -4.14 11.39 -10.39
CA PHE A 99 -5.00 12.57 -10.38
C PHE A 99 -4.76 13.43 -9.12
N ILE A 100 -4.81 12.82 -7.93
CA ILE A 100 -4.58 13.51 -6.66
C ILE A 100 -3.21 14.21 -6.69
N TRP A 101 -2.17 13.51 -7.12
CA TRP A 101 -0.79 13.99 -7.11
C TRP A 101 -0.56 15.17 -8.06
N ASN A 102 -1.09 15.07 -9.30
CA ASN A 102 -0.76 16.02 -10.35
C ASN A 102 -1.81 17.11 -10.55
N LYS A 103 -3.06 16.89 -10.12
CA LYS A 103 -4.18 17.75 -10.47
C LYS A 103 -4.81 18.48 -9.28
N THR A 104 -4.42 18.15 -8.05
CA THR A 104 -5.00 18.79 -6.86
C THR A 104 -4.03 19.73 -6.17
N THR A 105 -4.58 20.70 -5.41
CA THR A 105 -3.80 21.57 -4.52
C THR A 105 -3.13 20.77 -3.40
N PHE A 106 -3.78 19.69 -2.96
CA PHE A 106 -3.23 18.77 -1.97
C PHE A 106 -1.91 18.14 -2.46
N GLY A 107 -1.88 17.64 -3.69
CA GLY A 107 -0.64 17.11 -4.29
C GLY A 107 0.48 18.14 -4.37
N LYS A 108 0.16 19.39 -4.75
CA LYS A 108 1.15 20.47 -4.76
C LYS A 108 1.69 20.76 -3.36
N ASN A 109 0.83 20.79 -2.35
CA ASN A 109 1.23 21.01 -0.95
C ASN A 109 2.12 19.87 -0.43
N MET A 110 1.86 18.62 -0.82
CA MET A 110 2.72 17.48 -0.50
C MET A 110 4.13 17.65 -1.04
N PHE A 111 4.27 18.04 -2.31
CA PHE A 111 5.57 18.30 -2.92
C PHE A 111 6.29 19.47 -2.28
N ALA A 112 5.58 20.58 -2.01
CA ALA A 112 6.15 21.75 -1.33
C ALA A 112 6.67 21.37 0.06
N LEU A 113 5.85 20.65 0.84
CA LEU A 113 6.23 20.17 2.18
C LEU A 113 7.43 19.22 2.13
N GLY A 114 7.44 18.27 1.19
CA GLY A 114 8.56 17.33 1.03
C GLY A 114 9.85 17.96 0.52
N SER A 115 9.76 19.07 -0.21
CA SER A 115 10.93 19.81 -0.70
C SER A 115 11.56 20.68 0.38
N ASN A 116 10.76 21.45 1.10
CA ASN A 116 11.19 22.32 2.19
C ASN A 116 10.00 22.69 3.08
N GLU A 117 9.96 22.15 4.29
CA GLU A 117 8.88 22.39 5.25
C GLU A 117 8.74 23.86 5.64
N GLU A 118 9.86 24.56 5.87
CA GLU A 118 9.83 25.96 6.29
C GLU A 118 9.35 26.88 5.17
N ALA A 119 9.83 26.65 3.95
CA ALA A 119 9.37 27.40 2.78
C ALA A 119 7.87 27.15 2.51
N ALA A 120 7.40 25.92 2.65
CA ALA A 120 5.99 25.59 2.52
C ALA A 120 5.14 26.31 3.57
N ARG A 121 5.60 26.39 4.82
CA ARG A 121 4.94 27.09 5.92
C ARG A 121 4.82 28.59 5.65
N VAL A 122 5.90 29.23 5.21
CA VAL A 122 5.90 30.66 4.86
C VAL A 122 4.99 30.93 3.67
N SER A 123 4.85 29.99 2.75
CA SER A 123 3.93 30.07 1.62
C SER A 123 2.46 29.81 1.99
N GLY A 124 2.12 29.65 3.28
CA GLY A 124 0.77 29.48 3.78
C GLY A 124 0.25 28.04 3.77
N VAL A 125 1.12 27.04 3.51
CA VAL A 125 0.74 25.62 3.61
C VAL A 125 0.62 25.24 5.08
N ASN A 126 -0.53 24.69 5.48
CA ASN A 126 -0.71 24.14 6.81
C ASN A 126 0.02 22.80 6.93
N VAL A 127 1.25 22.84 7.47
CA VAL A 127 2.13 21.66 7.59
C VAL A 127 1.46 20.52 8.36
N LEU A 128 0.86 20.82 9.53
CA LEU A 128 0.22 19.79 10.35
C LEU A 128 -0.91 19.09 9.58
N MET A 129 -1.83 19.87 9.03
CA MET A 129 -2.99 19.30 8.33
C MET A 129 -2.57 18.53 7.07
N THR A 130 -1.59 19.07 6.32
CA THR A 130 -1.08 18.39 5.12
C THR A 130 -0.43 17.06 5.48
N THR A 131 0.42 17.01 6.51
CA THR A 131 1.05 15.78 6.96
C THR A 131 0.03 14.75 7.42
N VAL A 132 -0.93 15.14 8.27
CA VAL A 132 -1.99 14.22 8.73
C VAL A 132 -2.79 13.66 7.57
N LEU A 133 -3.15 14.49 6.58
CA LEU A 133 -3.90 14.04 5.41
C LEU A 133 -3.07 13.11 4.51
N VAL A 134 -1.76 13.33 4.38
CA VAL A 134 -0.86 12.43 3.64
C VAL A 134 -0.85 11.04 4.27
N PHE A 135 -0.67 10.98 5.59
CA PHE A 135 -0.72 9.73 6.33
C PHE A 135 -2.11 9.07 6.25
N ALA A 136 -3.18 9.83 6.43
CA ALA A 136 -4.54 9.32 6.31
C ALA A 136 -4.82 8.71 4.92
N LEU A 137 -4.34 9.37 3.86
CA LEU A 137 -4.45 8.86 2.51
C LEU A 137 -3.64 7.57 2.33
N ALA A 138 -2.40 7.52 2.84
CA ALA A 138 -1.58 6.31 2.80
C ALA A 138 -2.26 5.15 3.54
N GLY A 139 -2.77 5.37 4.75
CA GLY A 139 -3.50 4.37 5.52
C GLY A 139 -4.77 3.88 4.84
N ALA A 140 -5.51 4.76 4.17
CA ALA A 140 -6.66 4.37 3.35
C ALA A 140 -6.23 3.45 2.18
N MET A 141 -5.07 3.71 1.55
CA MET A 141 -4.51 2.85 0.51
C MET A 141 -4.07 1.49 1.06
N TYR A 142 -3.51 1.45 2.27
CA TYR A 142 -3.18 0.19 2.95
C TYR A 142 -4.43 -0.64 3.25
N GLY A 143 -5.49 0.01 3.72
CA GLY A 143 -6.80 -0.65 3.91
C GLY A 143 -7.38 -1.22 2.62
N TRP A 144 -7.28 -0.48 1.51
CA TRP A 144 -7.65 -0.97 0.18
C TRP A 144 -6.83 -2.20 -0.20
N THR A 145 -5.50 -2.10 -0.10
CA THR A 145 -4.60 -3.20 -0.48
C THR A 145 -4.84 -4.43 0.38
N GLY A 146 -5.02 -4.28 1.70
CA GLY A 146 -5.33 -5.38 2.61
C GLY A 146 -6.65 -6.07 2.24
N PHE A 147 -7.67 -5.31 1.85
CA PHE A 147 -8.94 -5.87 1.37
C PHE A 147 -8.75 -6.71 0.10
N VAL A 148 -8.01 -6.21 -0.89
CA VAL A 148 -7.77 -6.93 -2.14
C VAL A 148 -6.89 -8.16 -1.92
N GLU A 149 -5.82 -8.03 -1.14
CA GLU A 149 -4.87 -9.10 -0.85
C GLU A 149 -5.53 -10.23 -0.03
N GLY A 150 -6.37 -9.88 0.94
CA GLY A 150 -7.13 -10.85 1.71
C GLY A 150 -7.96 -11.78 0.85
N ALA A 151 -8.67 -11.25 -0.15
CA ALA A 151 -9.41 -12.06 -1.12
C ALA A 151 -8.49 -12.84 -2.06
N ARG A 152 -7.36 -12.23 -2.49
CA ARG A 152 -6.41 -12.83 -3.42
C ARG A 152 -5.77 -14.09 -2.84
N VAL A 153 -5.33 -14.03 -1.59
CA VAL A 153 -4.71 -15.16 -0.90
C VAL A 153 -5.76 -16.19 -0.48
N GLY A 154 -6.94 -15.74 -0.04
CA GLY A 154 -8.06 -16.63 0.36
C GLY A 154 -7.93 -17.20 1.77
N SER A 155 -6.77 -17.11 2.39
CA SER A 155 -6.54 -17.44 3.80
C SER A 155 -5.55 -16.43 4.39
N ASN A 156 -5.90 -15.83 5.53
CA ASN A 156 -5.08 -14.78 6.13
C ASN A 156 -4.51 -15.26 7.47
N THR A 157 -3.21 -15.08 7.63
CA THR A 157 -2.48 -15.29 8.89
C THR A 157 -2.04 -13.94 9.44
N ALA A 158 -1.54 -13.92 10.68
CA ALA A 158 -0.93 -12.72 11.24
C ALA A 158 0.31 -12.24 10.44
N ASN A 159 0.95 -13.14 9.70
CA ASN A 159 2.13 -12.83 8.88
C ASN A 159 1.79 -12.39 7.46
N THR A 160 0.51 -12.39 7.06
CA THR A 160 0.11 -11.93 5.73
C THR A 160 0.44 -10.45 5.57
N GLY A 161 1.24 -10.12 4.55
CA GLY A 161 1.70 -8.76 4.29
C GLY A 161 2.95 -8.32 5.06
N LEU A 162 3.56 -9.20 5.87
CA LEU A 162 4.81 -8.88 6.55
C LEU A 162 5.93 -8.64 5.52
N ASN A 163 6.72 -7.60 5.71
CA ASN A 163 7.79 -7.11 4.84
C ASN A 163 7.32 -6.49 3.50
N TYR A 164 6.03 -6.37 3.22
CA TYR A 164 5.54 -5.68 2.01
C TYR A 164 5.94 -4.19 1.99
N GLU A 165 6.18 -3.60 3.15
CA GLU A 165 6.71 -2.24 3.28
C GLU A 165 8.09 -2.11 2.64
N LEU A 166 8.97 -3.11 2.79
CA LEU A 166 10.31 -3.11 2.20
C LEU A 166 10.24 -3.20 0.67
N ASP A 167 9.38 -4.10 0.14
CA ASP A 167 9.11 -4.20 -1.29
C ASP A 167 8.56 -2.87 -1.85
N GLY A 168 7.65 -2.24 -1.12
CA GLY A 168 7.06 -0.95 -1.50
C GLY A 168 8.11 0.16 -1.56
N ILE A 169 8.98 0.24 -0.55
CA ILE A 169 10.08 1.21 -0.51
C ILE A 169 11.04 0.94 -1.67
N ALA A 170 11.48 -0.31 -1.86
CA ALA A 170 12.39 -0.68 -2.94
C ALA A 170 11.80 -0.31 -4.31
N ALA A 171 10.53 -0.62 -4.56
CA ALA A 171 9.86 -0.28 -5.81
C ALA A 171 9.78 1.25 -6.03
N CYS A 172 9.51 2.03 -4.98
CA CYS A 172 9.47 3.49 -5.06
C CYS A 172 10.84 4.07 -5.40
N VAL A 173 11.91 3.56 -4.79
CA VAL A 173 13.29 4.00 -5.03
C VAL A 173 13.74 3.67 -6.46
N ILE A 174 13.52 2.44 -6.91
CA ILE A 174 13.77 2.02 -8.29
C ILE A 174 12.97 2.91 -9.26
N GLY A 175 11.74 3.29 -8.88
CA GLY A 175 10.88 4.20 -9.62
C GLY A 175 11.29 5.68 -9.58
N GLY A 176 12.40 6.03 -8.88
CA GLY A 176 12.95 7.38 -8.83
C GLY A 176 12.25 8.32 -7.84
N VAL A 177 11.63 7.78 -6.79
CA VAL A 177 11.11 8.57 -5.67
C VAL A 177 12.25 8.87 -4.70
N SER A 178 12.38 10.15 -4.31
CA SER A 178 13.42 10.58 -3.38
C SER A 178 13.08 10.25 -1.93
N PHE A 179 14.02 9.68 -1.19
CA PHE A 179 13.91 9.50 0.25
C PHE A 179 13.89 10.80 1.05
N VAL A 180 14.52 11.85 0.51
CA VAL A 180 14.57 13.16 1.15
C VAL A 180 13.24 13.90 1.00
N GLY A 181 12.43 13.49 0.04
CA GLY A 181 11.14 14.11 -0.27
C GLY A 181 11.17 15.03 -1.49
N GLY A 182 10.03 15.62 -1.81
CA GLY A 182 9.86 16.62 -2.87
C GLY A 182 9.99 16.13 -4.30
N ILE A 183 10.42 14.91 -4.55
CA ILE A 183 10.61 14.33 -5.88
C ILE A 183 9.98 12.96 -5.96
N GLY A 184 9.12 12.75 -6.96
CA GLY A 184 8.50 11.47 -7.25
C GLY A 184 7.45 11.60 -8.35
N LYS A 185 7.25 10.54 -9.11
CA LYS A 185 6.23 10.47 -10.16
C LYS A 185 5.52 9.12 -10.08
N ILE A 186 4.20 9.12 -10.14
CA ILE A 186 3.40 7.87 -10.12
C ILE A 186 3.80 6.92 -11.26
N ARG A 187 4.10 7.44 -12.44
CA ARG A 187 4.59 6.63 -13.57
C ARG A 187 5.89 5.90 -13.21
N GLY A 188 6.80 6.58 -12.52
CA GLY A 188 8.03 5.98 -12.03
C GLY A 188 7.76 4.84 -11.04
N VAL A 189 6.87 5.06 -10.06
CA VAL A 189 6.48 4.02 -9.09
C VAL A 189 5.90 2.79 -9.79
N VAL A 190 5.00 2.97 -10.77
CA VAL A 190 4.43 1.85 -11.53
C VAL A 190 5.53 1.06 -12.26
N ILE A 191 6.46 1.75 -12.91
CA ILE A 191 7.60 1.10 -13.58
C ILE A 191 8.48 0.38 -12.55
N GLY A 192 8.77 1.00 -11.40
CA GLY A 192 9.57 0.40 -10.33
C GLY A 192 8.96 -0.88 -9.77
N VAL A 193 7.64 -0.91 -9.56
CA VAL A 193 6.91 -2.11 -9.15
C VAL A 193 7.02 -3.22 -10.19
N LEU A 194 6.85 -2.89 -11.48
CA LEU A 194 6.97 -3.88 -12.56
C LEU A 194 8.40 -4.43 -12.66
N MET A 195 9.41 -3.57 -12.56
CA MET A 195 10.83 -3.99 -12.57
C MET A 195 11.14 -4.91 -11.39
N LEU A 196 10.70 -4.55 -10.18
CA LEU A 196 10.92 -5.38 -8.99
C LEU A 196 10.28 -6.75 -9.15
N ARG A 197 9.04 -6.82 -9.65
CA ARG A 197 8.33 -8.08 -9.88
C ARG A 197 8.97 -8.93 -10.97
N LEU A 198 9.48 -8.32 -12.03
CA LEU A 198 10.24 -9.03 -13.08
C LEU A 198 11.52 -9.63 -12.51
N ILE A 199 12.23 -8.92 -11.64
CA ILE A 199 13.43 -9.43 -10.96
C ILE A 199 13.04 -10.66 -10.11
N PHE A 200 12.00 -10.58 -9.27
CA PHE A 200 11.56 -11.73 -8.45
C PHE A 200 11.15 -12.94 -9.29
N VAL A 201 10.43 -12.73 -10.39
CA VAL A 201 10.07 -13.82 -11.30
C VAL A 201 11.30 -14.43 -11.95
N GLY A 202 12.25 -13.60 -12.38
CA GLY A 202 13.51 -14.07 -12.96
C GLY A 202 14.36 -14.90 -12.00
N LEU A 203 14.48 -14.45 -10.74
CA LEU A 203 15.18 -15.18 -9.68
C LEU A 203 14.51 -16.53 -9.38
N ASN A 204 13.18 -16.55 -9.31
CA ASN A 204 12.43 -17.79 -9.14
C ASN A 204 12.67 -18.79 -10.28
N MET A 205 12.66 -18.31 -11.53
CA MET A 205 12.93 -19.16 -12.70
C MET A 205 14.38 -19.69 -12.70
N ALA A 206 15.31 -18.91 -12.19
CA ALA A 206 16.72 -19.32 -12.04
C ALA A 206 16.96 -20.24 -10.84
N SER A 207 15.92 -20.63 -10.09
CA SER A 207 16.00 -21.45 -8.86
C SER A 207 16.95 -20.85 -7.80
N VAL A 208 17.13 -19.53 -7.82
CA VAL A 208 17.90 -18.80 -6.79
C VAL A 208 16.98 -18.56 -5.60
N ASN A 209 17.47 -18.92 -4.40
CA ASN A 209 16.71 -18.71 -3.18
C ASN A 209 16.50 -17.21 -2.96
N GLN A 210 15.27 -16.81 -2.69
CA GLN A 210 14.90 -15.37 -2.54
C GLN A 210 15.38 -14.77 -1.21
N ASP A 211 15.90 -15.60 -0.32
CA ASP A 211 16.40 -15.20 1.01
C ASP A 211 17.92 -14.85 1.00
N LEU A 212 18.54 -14.84 -0.18
CA LEU A 212 19.91 -14.38 -0.40
C LEU A 212 19.92 -12.92 -0.84
#